data_5fc5da46fbefbd9f08dc4324266e563b
#
_entry.id   5fc5da46fbefbd9f08dc4324266e563b
#
_cell.length_a   1.000
_cell.length_b   1.000
_cell.length_c   1.000
_cell.angle_alpha   90.00
_cell.angle_beta   90.00
_cell.angle_gamma   90.00
#
_symmetry.space_group_name_H-M   'P 1'
#
loop_
_entity.id
_entity.type
_entity.pdbx_description
1 polymer ?
#
loop_
_entity_poly.entity_id
_entity_poly.type
_entity_poly.pdbx_seq_one_letter_code
_entity_poly.pdbx_strand_id
1 'polypeptide(L)' 'MGIGSAMMDRLTAFAGQAGYEQIELTVEAKNTRAQALYRKYGFTVYGTRPHGMKYPDGSYDDDLLMIRML' A
#
# COMPACT_ATOMS: atom_id res chain seq x y z
N MET A 1 12.37 -11.35 6.65
CA MET A 1 11.36 -10.44 7.15
C MET A 1 11.98 -9.15 7.52
N GLY A 2 11.52 -8.11 6.99
CA GLY A 2 12.17 -6.86 7.14
C GLY A 2 11.42 -5.88 8.02
N ILE A 3 11.97 -4.69 8.06
CA ILE A 3 11.37 -3.55 8.74
C ILE A 3 9.93 -3.31 8.25
N GLY A 4 9.65 -3.57 6.97
CA GLY A 4 8.32 -3.39 6.41
C GLY A 4 7.24 -4.20 7.10
N SER A 5 7.51 -5.47 7.43
CA SER A 5 6.55 -6.32 8.14
C SER A 5 6.26 -5.79 9.55
N ALA A 6 7.29 -5.36 10.28
CA ALA A 6 7.13 -4.79 11.60
C ALA A 6 6.29 -3.49 11.55
N MET A 7 6.53 -2.65 10.55
CA MET A 7 5.74 -1.42 10.35
C MET A 7 4.28 -1.73 10.08
N MET A 8 4.00 -2.73 9.25
CA MET A 8 2.63 -3.12 8.93
C MET A 8 1.90 -3.66 10.15
N ASP A 9 2.57 -4.45 10.98
CA ASP A 9 1.99 -4.97 12.21
C ASP A 9 1.59 -3.83 13.16
N ARG A 10 2.48 -2.85 13.32
CA ARG A 10 2.21 -1.69 14.17
C ARG A 10 1.09 -0.82 13.63
N LEU A 11 1.07 -0.58 12.33
CA LEU A 11 0.04 0.23 11.69
C LEU A 11 -1.33 -0.43 11.86
N THR A 12 -1.42 -1.73 11.64
CA THR A 12 -2.67 -2.47 11.77
C THR A 12 -3.17 -2.44 13.22
N ALA A 13 -2.29 -2.66 14.18
CA ALA A 13 -2.65 -2.61 15.60
C ALA A 13 -3.11 -1.22 16.01
N PHE A 14 -2.39 -0.18 15.59
CA PHE A 14 -2.76 1.21 15.87
C PHE A 14 -4.13 1.55 15.30
N ALA A 15 -4.37 1.20 14.03
CA ALA A 15 -5.64 1.49 13.37
C ALA A 15 -6.80 0.81 14.08
N GLY A 16 -6.63 -0.44 14.50
CA GLY A 16 -7.65 -1.17 15.26
C GLY A 16 -7.96 -0.50 16.60
N GLN A 17 -6.93 -0.08 17.34
CA GLN A 17 -7.08 0.60 18.63
C GLN A 17 -7.74 1.96 18.48
N ALA A 18 -7.44 2.67 17.38
CA ALA A 18 -8.02 3.99 17.12
C ALA A 18 -9.45 3.94 16.58
N GLY A 19 -9.98 2.75 16.32
CA GLY A 19 -11.36 2.59 15.84
C GLY A 19 -11.55 2.80 14.34
N TYR A 20 -10.48 2.77 13.56
CA TYR A 20 -10.58 2.85 12.10
C TYR A 20 -11.21 1.59 11.54
N GLU A 21 -12.06 1.75 10.52
CA GLU A 21 -12.71 0.62 9.85
C GLU A 21 -11.91 0.08 8.68
N GLN A 22 -10.98 0.89 8.15
CA GLN A 22 -10.18 0.53 6.99
C GLN A 22 -8.87 1.28 6.98
N ILE A 23 -7.89 0.72 6.26
CA ILE A 23 -6.61 1.35 5.98
C ILE A 23 -6.44 1.41 4.47
N GLU A 24 -6.11 2.59 3.94
CA GLU A 24 -5.84 2.77 2.53
C GLU A 24 -4.39 3.21 2.33
N LEU A 25 -3.79 2.76 1.23
CA LEU A 25 -2.44 3.19 0.86
C LEU A 25 -2.28 3.18 -0.65
N THR A 26 -1.21 3.80 -1.12
CA THR A 26 -0.82 3.76 -2.53
C THR A 26 0.52 3.09 -2.67
N VAL A 27 0.71 2.40 -3.79
CA VAL A 27 1.98 1.74 -4.13
C VAL A 27 2.23 1.89 -5.63
N GLU A 28 3.49 2.08 -6.01
CA GLU A 28 3.85 2.16 -7.42
C GLU A 28 3.56 0.84 -8.12
N ALA A 29 3.00 0.90 -9.33
CA ALA A 29 2.65 -0.29 -10.09
C ALA A 29 3.85 -1.18 -10.37
N LYS A 30 5.05 -0.60 -10.50
CA LYS A 30 6.29 -1.34 -10.74
C LYS A 30 6.88 -1.98 -9.48
N ASN A 31 6.40 -1.58 -8.31
CA ASN A 31 6.94 -2.09 -7.04
C ASN A 31 6.22 -3.37 -6.63
N THR A 32 6.55 -4.47 -7.31
CA THR A 32 5.91 -5.76 -7.06
C THR A 32 6.20 -6.31 -5.67
N ARG A 33 7.36 -6.00 -5.10
CA ARG A 33 7.72 -6.43 -3.75
C ARG A 33 6.80 -5.81 -2.71
N ALA A 34 6.56 -4.52 -2.79
CA ALA A 34 5.66 -3.84 -1.86
C ALA A 34 4.22 -4.34 -2.02
N GLN A 35 3.78 -4.56 -3.26
CA GLN A 35 2.44 -5.12 -3.51
C GLN A 35 2.28 -6.49 -2.85
N ALA A 36 3.29 -7.36 -2.97
CA ALA A 36 3.25 -8.68 -2.35
C ALA A 36 3.18 -8.58 -0.82
N LEU A 37 3.94 -7.67 -0.23
CA LEU A 37 3.92 -7.42 1.21
C LEU A 37 2.53 -6.99 1.66
N TYR A 38 1.93 -6.02 0.98
CA TYR A 38 0.62 -5.50 1.37
C TYR A 38 -0.47 -6.56 1.21
N ARG A 39 -0.42 -7.36 0.14
CA ARG A 39 -1.38 -8.46 -0.03
C ARG A 39 -1.26 -9.50 1.07
N LYS A 40 -0.05 -9.77 1.54
CA LYS A 40 0.17 -10.66 2.68
C LYS A 40 -0.55 -10.17 3.93
N TYR A 41 -0.68 -8.85 4.10
CA TYR A 41 -1.38 -8.25 5.24
C TYR A 41 -2.85 -7.94 4.95
N GLY A 42 -3.40 -8.51 3.89
CA GLY A 42 -4.83 -8.41 3.62
C GLY A 42 -5.26 -7.21 2.79
N PHE A 43 -4.32 -6.48 2.21
CA PHE A 43 -4.64 -5.39 1.29
C PHE A 43 -5.00 -5.92 -0.09
N THR A 44 -5.97 -5.29 -0.72
CA THR A 44 -6.36 -5.59 -2.10
C THR A 44 -6.35 -4.31 -2.92
N VAL A 45 -6.12 -4.45 -4.23
CA VAL A 45 -6.17 -3.32 -5.15
C VAL A 45 -7.61 -3.02 -5.46
N TYR A 46 -8.03 -1.77 -5.27
CA TYR A 46 -9.40 -1.35 -5.60
C TYR A 46 -9.43 -0.28 -6.70
N GLY A 47 -8.29 0.22 -7.13
CA GLY A 47 -8.24 1.21 -8.20
C GLY A 47 -6.81 1.50 -8.63
N THR A 48 -6.69 2.28 -9.69
CA THR A 48 -5.40 2.71 -10.24
C THR A 48 -5.48 4.19 -10.56
N ARG A 49 -4.47 4.94 -10.15
CA ARG A 49 -4.33 6.34 -10.52
C ARG A 49 -3.27 6.45 -11.61
N PRO A 50 -3.64 6.73 -12.87
CA PRO A 50 -2.67 6.85 -13.95
C PRO A 50 -1.71 8.00 -13.70
N HIS A 51 -0.42 7.76 -14.03
CA HIS A 51 0.62 8.79 -13.92
C HIS A 51 0.73 9.40 -12.52
N GLY A 52 0.48 8.62 -11.49
CA GLY A 52 0.58 9.08 -10.11
C GLY A 52 2.00 9.37 -9.66
N MET A 53 3.00 8.79 -10.34
CA MET A 53 4.41 9.00 -10.04
C MET A 53 5.15 9.43 -11.31
N LYS A 54 5.88 10.54 -11.21
CA LYS A 54 6.75 11.02 -12.31
C LYS A 54 8.21 10.84 -11.91
N TYR A 55 8.98 10.22 -12.79
CA TYR A 55 10.41 10.04 -12.58
C TYR A 55 11.21 11.17 -13.20
N PRO A 56 12.48 11.39 -12.73
CA PRO A 56 13.32 12.47 -13.25
C PRO A 56 13.63 12.37 -14.74
N ASP A 57 13.56 11.18 -15.34
CA ASP A 57 13.79 10.99 -16.76
C ASP A 57 12.57 11.35 -17.63
N GLY A 58 11.48 11.81 -17.02
CA GLY A 58 10.25 12.17 -17.71
C GLY A 58 9.25 11.04 -17.89
N SER A 59 9.60 9.82 -17.49
CA SER A 59 8.66 8.70 -17.52
C SER A 59 7.67 8.77 -16.36
N TYR A 60 6.60 8.00 -16.47
CA TYR A 60 5.55 7.91 -15.44
C TYR A 60 5.32 6.48 -15.02
N ASP A 61 4.85 6.32 -13.81
CA ASP A 61 4.30 5.06 -13.33
C ASP A 61 2.91 5.31 -12.76
N ASP A 62 2.08 4.28 -12.74
CA ASP A 62 0.76 4.36 -12.13
C ASP A 62 0.86 4.07 -10.64
N ASP A 63 -0.04 4.68 -9.86
CA ASP A 63 -0.24 4.32 -8.45
C ASP A 63 -1.37 3.30 -8.36
N LEU A 64 -1.12 2.20 -7.69
CA LEU A 64 -2.16 1.26 -7.30
C LEU A 64 -2.73 1.70 -5.96
N LEU A 65 -4.05 1.76 -5.89
CA LEU A 65 -4.76 2.12 -4.67
C LEU A 65 -5.16 0.82 -3.98
N MET A 66 -4.67 0.63 -2.75
CA MET A 66 -4.92 -0.59 -2.00
C MET A 66 -5.66 -0.29 -0.71
N ILE A 67 -6.49 -1.22 -0.29
CA ILE A 67 -7.31 -1.08 0.89
C ILE A 67 -7.35 -2.40 1.67
N ARG A 68 -7.40 -2.27 2.99
CA ARG A 68 -7.68 -3.38 3.88
C ARG A 68 -8.83 -3.00 4.80
N MET A 69 -9.87 -3.82 4.83
CA MET A 69 -10.96 -3.69 5.79
C MET A 69 -10.53 -4.31 7.12
N LEU A 70 -10.77 -3.61 8.20
CA LEU A 70 -10.42 -4.06 9.54
C LEU A 70 -11.57 -4.77 10.25
#